data_7bd076c72a38250be7d4dcaea0f78fb3
#
_entry.id   7bd076c72a38250be7d4dcaea0f78fb3
#
_cell.length_a   1.000
_cell.length_b   1.000
_cell.length_c   1.000
_cell.angle_alpha   90.00
_cell.angle_beta   90.00
_cell.angle_gamma   90.00
#
_symmetry.space_group_name_H-M   'P 1'
#
loop_
_entity.id
_entity.type
_entity.pdbx_description
1 polymer ?
#
loop_
_entity_poly.entity_id
_entity_poly.type
_entity_poly.pdbx_seq_one_letter_code
_entity_poly.pdbx_strand_id
1 'polypeptide(L)'
;MSNKDSIIHVIETRKSVRSFTDETPSADILCRCGAESSPYLKVVDAAAIGNGRVGTYGVISGRPAYVAVVCKDDEQVQAGIDGERMVLALTELGIGTCWLGGTFSRQRVTEAVAVPDGARCVAVIAAGYARQHRGLVERVMRTSVRADHRMCVSDFIIAGVAPRELDSALEAVRLAPSACNRQPWRFAFNLSGSIDVYGTPSDSFMKLDVGIALAHFLAVQPHYRMTENTHYIPKLTAITTLIPD
;
A
#
# COMPACT_ATOMS: atom_id res chain seq x y z
N MET A 1 -0.23 15.47 -21.30
CA MET A 1 -0.26 15.41 -19.81
C MET A 1 1.18 15.30 -19.32
N SER A 2 1.55 16.03 -18.29
CA SER A 2 2.87 15.85 -17.66
C SER A 2 2.93 14.49 -16.98
N ASN A 3 4.13 13.97 -16.71
CA ASN A 3 4.29 12.71 -15.96
C ASN A 3 3.62 12.80 -14.55
N LYS A 4 3.65 14.00 -13.97
CA LYS A 4 2.99 14.30 -12.68
C LYS A 4 1.46 14.21 -12.77
N ASP A 5 0.85 14.72 -13.86
CA ASP A 5 -0.61 14.64 -14.03
C ASP A 5 -1.07 13.19 -14.23
N SER A 6 -0.26 12.37 -14.91
CA SER A 6 -0.52 10.96 -15.12
C SER A 6 -0.55 10.20 -13.79
N ILE A 7 0.45 10.36 -12.93
CA ILE A 7 0.51 9.64 -11.66
C ILE A 7 -0.58 10.09 -10.68
N ILE A 8 -0.94 11.37 -10.66
CA ILE A 8 -2.06 11.87 -9.86
C ILE A 8 -3.35 11.19 -10.28
N HIS A 9 -3.62 11.10 -11.58
CA HIS A 9 -4.80 10.40 -12.10
C HIS A 9 -4.83 8.92 -11.71
N VAL A 10 -3.69 8.22 -11.74
CA VAL A 10 -3.58 6.83 -11.29
C VAL A 10 -3.95 6.72 -9.80
N ILE A 11 -3.42 7.61 -8.96
CA ILE A 11 -3.70 7.64 -7.52
C ILE A 11 -5.20 7.88 -7.24
N GLU A 12 -5.82 8.81 -7.94
CA GLU A 12 -7.26 9.14 -7.82
C GLU A 12 -8.16 7.97 -8.24
N THR A 13 -7.78 7.24 -9.29
CA THR A 13 -8.56 6.12 -9.83
C THR A 13 -8.35 4.82 -9.05
N ARG A 14 -7.20 4.68 -8.34
CA ARG A 14 -6.89 3.50 -7.53
C ARG A 14 -7.98 3.27 -6.47
N LYS A 15 -8.50 2.07 -6.44
CA LYS A 15 -9.49 1.62 -5.43
C LYS A 15 -9.26 0.15 -5.09
N SER A 16 -9.64 -0.26 -3.89
CA SER A 16 -9.61 -1.67 -3.50
C SER A 16 -10.72 -2.44 -4.23
N VAL A 17 -10.32 -3.35 -5.11
CA VAL A 17 -11.19 -4.27 -5.86
C VAL A 17 -11.22 -5.61 -5.16
N ARG A 18 -12.41 -6.15 -4.91
CA ARG A 18 -12.61 -7.45 -4.24
C ARG A 18 -13.40 -8.44 -5.09
N SER A 19 -13.96 -7.96 -6.19
CA SER A 19 -14.74 -8.77 -7.13
C SER A 19 -14.04 -8.79 -8.48
N PHE A 20 -13.37 -9.92 -8.77
CA PHE A 20 -12.57 -10.10 -9.98
C PHE A 20 -13.27 -11.01 -10.99
N THR A 21 -12.88 -10.90 -12.26
CA THR A 21 -13.25 -11.85 -13.31
C THR A 21 -12.54 -13.19 -13.08
N ASP A 22 -12.76 -14.15 -13.98
CA ASP A 22 -12.05 -15.41 -13.95
C ASP A 22 -10.74 -15.38 -14.78
N GLU A 23 -10.44 -14.24 -15.41
CA GLU A 23 -9.17 -13.95 -16.06
C GLU A 23 -8.15 -13.47 -15.04
N THR A 24 -6.97 -14.10 -15.04
CA THR A 24 -5.88 -13.83 -14.09
C THR A 24 -4.72 -13.13 -14.83
N PRO A 25 -4.19 -12.01 -14.33
CA PRO A 25 -2.98 -11.42 -14.86
C PRO A 25 -1.80 -12.40 -14.81
N SER A 26 -0.96 -12.38 -15.83
CA SER A 26 0.23 -13.25 -15.87
C SER A 26 1.26 -12.87 -14.79
N ALA A 27 2.06 -13.84 -14.36
CA ALA A 27 3.17 -13.59 -13.44
C ALA A 27 4.17 -12.56 -14.01
N ASP A 28 4.39 -12.56 -15.33
CA ASP A 28 5.26 -11.61 -16.03
C ASP A 28 4.79 -10.15 -15.84
N ILE A 29 3.49 -9.87 -15.90
CA ILE A 29 2.94 -8.53 -15.63
C ILE A 29 3.23 -8.12 -14.18
N LEU A 30 3.04 -9.01 -13.21
CA LEU A 30 3.31 -8.73 -11.80
C LEU A 30 4.80 -8.48 -11.54
N CYS A 31 5.68 -9.26 -12.18
CA CYS A 31 7.13 -9.09 -12.10
C CYS A 31 7.54 -7.71 -12.63
N ARG A 32 7.12 -7.36 -13.84
CA ARG A 32 7.43 -6.05 -14.46
C ARG A 32 6.85 -4.86 -13.70
N CYS A 33 5.71 -5.01 -13.04
CA CYS A 33 5.12 -3.96 -12.21
C CYS A 33 5.80 -3.78 -10.84
N GLY A 34 6.83 -4.58 -10.50
CA GLY A 34 7.64 -4.36 -9.31
C GLY A 34 7.99 -5.61 -8.51
N ALA A 35 7.34 -6.76 -8.74
CA ALA A 35 7.63 -7.95 -7.94
C ALA A 35 9.04 -8.51 -8.19
N GLU A 36 9.61 -8.31 -9.39
CA GLU A 36 10.98 -8.74 -9.71
C GLU A 36 12.05 -7.83 -9.07
N SER A 37 11.79 -6.53 -9.00
CA SER A 37 12.75 -5.54 -8.49
C SER A 37 12.74 -5.38 -6.98
N SER A 38 11.75 -5.94 -6.29
CA SER A 38 11.60 -5.83 -4.83
C SER A 38 11.96 -7.13 -4.11
N PRO A 39 12.85 -7.09 -3.11
CA PRO A 39 13.14 -8.26 -2.29
C PRO A 39 11.94 -8.72 -1.44
N TYR A 40 10.97 -7.84 -1.23
CA TYR A 40 9.82 -8.05 -0.34
C TYR A 40 8.60 -8.65 -1.05
N LEU A 41 8.51 -8.55 -2.38
CA LEU A 41 7.35 -8.98 -3.14
C LEU A 41 7.60 -10.35 -3.77
N LYS A 42 6.72 -11.32 -3.48
CA LYS A 42 6.81 -12.68 -3.98
C LYS A 42 5.51 -13.05 -4.69
N VAL A 43 5.58 -13.30 -6.00
CA VAL A 43 4.42 -13.80 -6.75
C VAL A 43 4.07 -15.18 -6.20
N VAL A 44 2.81 -15.36 -5.83
CA VAL A 44 2.30 -16.63 -5.28
C VAL A 44 1.96 -17.55 -6.44
N ASP A 45 2.60 -18.72 -6.50
CA ASP A 45 2.26 -19.74 -7.49
C ASP A 45 0.88 -20.31 -7.20
N ALA A 46 -0.07 -20.08 -8.12
CA ALA A 46 -1.43 -20.58 -8.02
C ALA A 46 -1.49 -22.13 -7.98
N ALA A 47 -0.53 -22.82 -8.59
CA ALA A 47 -0.45 -24.29 -8.57
C ALA A 47 -0.03 -24.80 -7.19
N ALA A 48 0.84 -24.07 -6.49
CA ALA A 48 1.33 -24.47 -5.17
C ALA A 48 0.25 -24.35 -4.06
N ILE A 49 -0.74 -23.44 -4.21
CA ILE A 49 -1.79 -23.23 -3.19
C ILE A 49 -3.06 -24.05 -3.40
N GLY A 50 -3.09 -24.99 -4.35
CA GLY A 50 -4.31 -25.77 -4.70
C GLY A 50 -5.51 -24.86 -5.01
N ASN A 51 -6.30 -25.15 -6.03
CA ASN A 51 -7.45 -24.32 -6.50
C ASN A 51 -7.18 -22.79 -6.66
N GLY A 52 -5.92 -22.32 -6.60
CA GLY A 52 -5.53 -20.93 -6.85
C GLY A 52 -6.08 -19.91 -5.83
N ARG A 53 -6.39 -20.33 -4.59
CA ARG A 53 -6.98 -19.44 -3.58
C ARG A 53 -6.15 -19.42 -2.30
N VAL A 54 -5.72 -18.23 -1.89
CA VAL A 54 -4.98 -18.00 -0.63
C VAL A 54 -5.87 -18.07 0.63
N GLY A 55 -7.11 -18.52 0.51
CA GLY A 55 -8.03 -18.66 1.65
C GLY A 55 -8.50 -17.31 2.19
N THR A 56 -9.13 -16.49 1.34
CA THR A 56 -9.54 -15.11 1.69
C THR A 56 -10.87 -15.03 2.48
N TYR A 57 -11.36 -16.15 2.97
CA TYR A 57 -12.60 -16.22 3.78
C TYR A 57 -13.80 -15.50 3.12
N GLY A 58 -13.90 -15.53 1.79
CA GLY A 58 -14.98 -14.90 1.03
C GLY A 58 -14.83 -13.39 0.79
N VAL A 59 -13.77 -12.76 1.29
CA VAL A 59 -13.52 -11.31 1.06
C VAL A 59 -13.18 -11.03 -0.40
N ILE A 60 -12.53 -11.97 -1.09
CA ILE A 60 -12.19 -11.88 -2.51
C ILE A 60 -13.01 -12.91 -3.30
N SER A 61 -13.60 -12.48 -4.40
CA SER A 61 -14.31 -13.34 -5.36
C SER A 61 -13.65 -13.27 -6.75
N GLY A 62 -13.83 -14.33 -7.55
CA GLY A 62 -13.16 -14.49 -8.85
C GLY A 62 -11.79 -15.13 -8.75
N ARG A 63 -10.95 -14.89 -9.74
CA ARG A 63 -9.61 -15.51 -9.88
C ARG A 63 -8.50 -14.46 -10.05
N PRO A 64 -8.19 -13.63 -9.02
CA PRO A 64 -7.02 -12.76 -9.07
C PRO A 64 -5.73 -13.58 -8.92
N ALA A 65 -4.62 -13.01 -9.38
CA ALA A 65 -3.30 -13.39 -8.94
C ALA A 65 -3.02 -12.81 -7.54
N TYR A 66 -2.01 -13.35 -6.86
CA TYR A 66 -1.62 -12.89 -5.53
C TYR A 66 -0.11 -12.63 -5.46
N VAL A 67 0.25 -11.57 -4.75
CA VAL A 67 1.65 -11.26 -4.42
C VAL A 67 1.76 -11.18 -2.90
N ALA A 68 2.59 -12.04 -2.32
CA ALA A 68 2.89 -12.02 -0.90
C ALA A 68 3.91 -10.90 -0.60
N VAL A 69 3.65 -10.15 0.46
CA VAL A 69 4.57 -9.15 1.01
C VAL A 69 5.28 -9.80 2.20
N VAL A 70 6.58 -10.09 2.01
CA VAL A 70 7.41 -10.85 2.95
C VAL A 70 8.57 -9.97 3.40
N CYS A 71 8.63 -9.66 4.68
CA CYS A 71 9.67 -8.80 5.24
C CYS A 71 9.87 -9.04 6.74
N LYS A 72 10.95 -8.51 7.30
CA LYS A 72 11.17 -8.37 8.75
C LYS A 72 10.37 -7.19 9.30
N ASP A 73 10.30 -7.06 10.63
CA ASP A 73 9.49 -6.01 11.27
C ASP A 73 10.04 -4.59 11.08
N ASP A 74 11.34 -4.44 10.89
CA ASP A 74 12.02 -3.17 10.60
C ASP A 74 11.95 -2.80 9.10
N GLU A 75 11.69 -3.75 8.23
CA GLU A 75 11.60 -3.55 6.77
C GLU A 75 10.17 -3.18 6.29
N GLN A 76 9.17 -3.18 7.16
CA GLN A 76 7.76 -3.00 6.76
C GLN A 76 7.48 -1.69 6.03
N VAL A 77 8.19 -0.60 6.36
CA VAL A 77 8.03 0.69 5.67
C VAL A 77 8.42 0.55 4.20
N GLN A 78 9.61 -0.02 3.93
CA GLN A 78 10.08 -0.20 2.56
C GLN A 78 9.22 -1.21 1.80
N ALA A 79 8.80 -2.30 2.46
CA ALA A 79 7.88 -3.28 1.87
C ALA A 79 6.52 -2.64 1.50
N GLY A 80 6.04 -1.69 2.31
CA GLY A 80 4.84 -0.90 2.01
C GLY A 80 5.03 0.02 0.80
N ILE A 81 6.19 0.68 0.70
CA ILE A 81 6.54 1.52 -0.45
C ILE A 81 6.57 0.69 -1.73
N ASP A 82 7.29 -0.42 -1.73
CA ASP A 82 7.45 -1.26 -2.92
C ASP A 82 6.11 -1.89 -3.35
N GLY A 83 5.33 -2.37 -2.37
CA GLY A 83 4.02 -2.95 -2.65
C GLY A 83 3.04 -1.94 -3.24
N GLU A 84 3.01 -0.70 -2.73
CA GLU A 84 2.12 0.33 -3.28
C GLU A 84 2.60 0.86 -4.63
N ARG A 85 3.91 0.95 -4.88
CA ARG A 85 4.45 1.24 -6.22
C ARG A 85 3.95 0.22 -7.24
N MET A 86 3.98 -1.07 -6.90
CA MET A 86 3.42 -2.12 -7.74
C MET A 86 1.90 -1.95 -7.93
N VAL A 87 1.16 -1.63 -6.87
CA VAL A 87 -0.29 -1.36 -6.93
C VAL A 87 -0.60 -0.21 -7.88
N LEU A 88 0.16 0.89 -7.83
CA LEU A 88 -0.01 2.03 -8.74
C LEU A 88 0.31 1.65 -10.19
N ALA A 89 1.40 0.92 -10.44
CA ALA A 89 1.75 0.43 -11.78
C ALA A 89 0.68 -0.50 -12.36
N LEU A 90 0.13 -1.42 -11.54
CA LEU A 90 -0.99 -2.26 -11.96
C LEU A 90 -2.27 -1.45 -12.24
N THR A 91 -2.52 -0.42 -11.44
CA THR A 91 -3.69 0.47 -11.63
C THR A 91 -3.58 1.22 -12.96
N GLU A 92 -2.40 1.69 -13.35
CA GLU A 92 -2.13 2.32 -14.63
C GLU A 92 -2.43 1.40 -15.82
N LEU A 93 -2.20 0.09 -15.66
CA LEU A 93 -2.56 -0.94 -16.64
C LEU A 93 -4.05 -1.37 -16.58
N GLY A 94 -4.88 -0.71 -15.76
CA GLY A 94 -6.30 -1.08 -15.59
C GLY A 94 -6.53 -2.35 -14.76
N ILE A 95 -5.50 -2.87 -14.08
CA ILE A 95 -5.59 -4.04 -13.22
C ILE A 95 -6.01 -3.60 -11.82
N GLY A 96 -7.14 -4.12 -11.35
CA GLY A 96 -7.66 -3.86 -10.02
C GLY A 96 -6.85 -4.58 -8.93
N THR A 97 -6.67 -3.95 -7.78
CA THR A 97 -5.88 -4.50 -6.68
C THR A 97 -6.60 -4.42 -5.33
N CYS A 98 -6.19 -5.24 -4.38
CA CYS A 98 -6.63 -5.16 -2.99
C CYS A 98 -5.54 -5.63 -2.03
N TRP A 99 -5.16 -4.78 -1.08
CA TRP A 99 -4.35 -5.16 0.05
C TRP A 99 -5.14 -6.03 1.04
N LEU A 100 -4.56 -7.13 1.49
CA LEU A 100 -5.11 -8.08 2.45
C LEU A 100 -4.13 -8.23 3.62
N GLY A 101 -4.47 -7.68 4.79
CA GLY A 101 -3.64 -7.76 6.00
C GLY A 101 -3.95 -8.98 6.88
N GLY A 102 -5.23 -9.26 7.11
CA GLY A 102 -5.67 -10.31 8.03
C GLY A 102 -6.67 -11.31 7.44
N THR A 103 -7.10 -11.12 6.20
CA THR A 103 -8.15 -11.92 5.57
C THR A 103 -7.60 -12.89 4.52
N PHE A 104 -6.55 -13.65 4.89
CA PHE A 104 -5.98 -14.73 4.09
C PHE A 104 -5.35 -15.80 4.98
N SER A 105 -5.15 -17.01 4.46
CA SER A 105 -4.44 -18.08 5.17
C SER A 105 -2.93 -17.86 5.04
N ARG A 106 -2.29 -17.40 6.12
CA ARG A 106 -0.82 -17.26 6.17
C ARG A 106 -0.10 -18.56 5.85
N GLN A 107 -0.57 -19.68 6.43
CA GLN A 107 0.02 -20.99 6.20
C GLN A 107 0.10 -21.31 4.69
N ARG A 108 -1.02 -21.21 3.96
CA ARG A 108 -1.04 -21.50 2.52
C ARG A 108 -0.10 -20.61 1.71
N VAL A 109 0.00 -19.34 2.08
CA VAL A 109 0.90 -18.42 1.39
C VAL A 109 2.35 -18.74 1.70
N THR A 110 2.71 -19.02 2.97
CA THR A 110 4.09 -19.37 3.34
C THR A 110 4.56 -20.71 2.78
N GLU A 111 3.65 -21.64 2.51
CA GLU A 111 3.95 -22.89 1.80
C GLU A 111 4.22 -22.66 0.30
N ALA A 112 3.69 -21.59 -0.28
CA ALA A 112 3.77 -21.29 -1.71
C ALA A 112 4.88 -20.29 -2.08
N VAL A 113 5.51 -19.63 -1.10
CA VAL A 113 6.59 -18.66 -1.35
C VAL A 113 7.76 -18.88 -0.41
N ALA A 114 8.98 -18.59 -0.88
CA ALA A 114 10.15 -18.62 -0.02
C ALA A 114 10.08 -17.48 1.00
N VAL A 115 10.12 -17.84 2.30
CA VAL A 115 10.18 -16.89 3.41
C VAL A 115 11.57 -16.96 4.02
N PRO A 116 12.39 -15.89 3.93
CA PRO A 116 13.72 -15.85 4.54
C PRO A 116 13.67 -15.92 6.07
N ASP A 117 14.76 -16.35 6.67
CA ASP A 117 14.89 -16.42 8.13
C ASP A 117 14.66 -15.06 8.79
N GLY A 118 13.82 -15.05 9.83
CA GLY A 118 13.42 -13.85 10.56
C GLY A 118 12.39 -12.96 9.85
N ALA A 119 12.02 -13.27 8.60
CA ALA A 119 10.94 -12.61 7.88
C ALA A 119 9.60 -13.34 8.05
N ARG A 120 8.52 -12.66 7.72
CA ARG A 120 7.15 -13.24 7.70
C ARG A 120 6.31 -12.62 6.58
N CYS A 121 5.30 -13.35 6.14
CA CYS A 121 4.29 -12.77 5.26
C CYS A 121 3.41 -11.81 6.08
N VAL A 122 3.57 -10.50 5.86
CA VAL A 122 2.85 -9.44 6.58
C VAL A 122 1.51 -9.12 5.92
N ALA A 123 1.44 -9.16 4.60
CA ALA A 123 0.24 -8.88 3.82
C ALA A 123 0.26 -9.65 2.48
N VAL A 124 -0.86 -9.63 1.78
CA VAL A 124 -0.97 -10.13 0.40
C VAL A 124 -1.68 -9.07 -0.43
N ILE A 125 -1.22 -8.88 -1.66
CA ILE A 125 -1.88 -8.04 -2.66
C ILE A 125 -2.59 -8.97 -3.65
N ALA A 126 -3.92 -8.87 -3.74
CA ALA A 126 -4.69 -9.48 -4.81
C ALA A 126 -4.68 -8.54 -6.02
N ALA A 127 -4.44 -9.08 -7.23
CA ALA A 127 -4.39 -8.33 -8.47
C ALA A 127 -5.20 -9.05 -9.57
N GLY A 128 -6.09 -8.34 -10.26
CA GLY A 128 -6.95 -8.97 -11.28
C GLY A 128 -7.85 -7.99 -12.01
N TYR A 129 -8.56 -8.47 -13.00
CA TYR A 129 -9.50 -7.66 -13.76
C TYR A 129 -10.83 -7.52 -13.00
N ALA A 130 -11.24 -6.27 -12.74
CA ALA A 130 -12.42 -5.97 -11.94
C ALA A 130 -13.71 -6.39 -12.68
N ARG A 131 -14.67 -7.01 -11.97
CA ARG A 131 -16.02 -7.20 -12.49
C ARG A 131 -16.75 -5.87 -12.61
N GLN A 132 -17.59 -5.71 -13.63
CA GLN A 132 -18.39 -4.49 -13.83
C GLN A 132 -19.34 -4.21 -12.66
N HIS A 133 -19.87 -5.25 -12.03
CA HIS A 133 -20.77 -5.13 -10.88
C HIS A 133 -20.07 -5.57 -9.59
N ARG A 134 -20.05 -4.69 -8.58
CA ARG A 134 -19.51 -5.01 -7.25
C ARG A 134 -20.39 -6.03 -6.54
N GLY A 135 -19.78 -7.08 -6.00
CA GLY A 135 -20.47 -8.07 -5.18
C GLY A 135 -21.01 -7.48 -3.86
N LEU A 136 -21.99 -8.15 -3.26
CA LEU A 136 -22.57 -7.73 -1.96
C LEU A 136 -21.50 -7.63 -0.87
N VAL A 137 -20.57 -8.59 -0.79
CA VAL A 137 -19.48 -8.61 0.19
C VAL A 137 -18.60 -7.37 0.05
N GLU A 138 -18.25 -6.97 -1.17
CA GLU A 138 -17.47 -5.77 -1.42
C GLU A 138 -18.18 -4.51 -0.92
N ARG A 139 -19.50 -4.40 -1.17
CA ARG A 139 -20.31 -3.27 -0.69
C ARG A 139 -20.32 -3.18 0.84
N VAL A 140 -20.59 -4.31 1.51
CA VAL A 140 -20.60 -4.39 2.98
C VAL A 140 -19.23 -4.04 3.56
N MET A 141 -18.15 -4.59 3.03
CA MET A 141 -16.79 -4.30 3.50
C MET A 141 -16.43 -2.82 3.35
N ARG A 142 -16.76 -2.19 2.21
CA ARG A 142 -16.49 -0.76 2.00
C ARG A 142 -17.22 0.11 3.03
N THR A 143 -18.47 -0.21 3.32
CA THR A 143 -19.27 0.52 4.32
C THR A 143 -18.71 0.31 5.74
N SER A 144 -18.37 -0.92 6.10
CA SER A 144 -17.86 -1.27 7.44
C SER A 144 -16.56 -0.55 7.79
N VAL A 145 -15.64 -0.43 6.83
CA VAL A 145 -14.35 0.25 7.03
C VAL A 145 -14.39 1.73 6.64
N ARG A 146 -15.56 2.27 6.30
CA ARG A 146 -15.71 3.64 5.77
C ARG A 146 -14.69 3.94 4.68
N ALA A 147 -14.56 3.03 3.69
CA ALA A 147 -13.48 3.02 2.71
C ALA A 147 -13.36 4.32 1.87
N ASP A 148 -14.43 5.08 1.77
CA ASP A 148 -14.48 6.35 1.04
C ASP A 148 -14.22 7.57 1.94
N HIS A 149 -14.15 7.39 3.26
CA HIS A 149 -13.85 8.46 4.21
C HIS A 149 -12.33 8.64 4.31
N ARG A 150 -11.86 9.83 3.99
CA ARG A 150 -10.45 10.18 4.12
C ARG A 150 -10.28 11.31 5.13
N MET A 151 -9.23 11.19 5.95
CA MET A 151 -8.78 12.25 6.86
C MET A 151 -8.48 13.51 6.06
N CYS A 152 -8.77 14.69 6.59
CA CYS A 152 -8.34 15.94 5.96
C CYS A 152 -6.82 16.06 6.00
N VAL A 153 -6.22 16.77 5.04
CA VAL A 153 -4.77 16.99 5.03
C VAL A 153 -4.30 17.66 6.33
N SER A 154 -5.07 18.63 6.83
CA SER A 154 -4.79 19.30 8.12
C SER A 154 -4.73 18.37 9.32
N ASP A 155 -5.45 17.23 9.29
CA ASP A 155 -5.56 16.33 10.45
C ASP A 155 -4.33 15.43 10.61
N PHE A 156 -3.54 15.22 9.56
CA PHE A 156 -2.30 14.48 9.65
C PHE A 156 -1.04 15.37 9.65
N ILE A 157 -1.17 16.69 9.47
CA ILE A 157 -0.09 17.64 9.72
C ILE A 157 -0.10 18.02 11.20
N ILE A 158 0.96 17.63 11.93
CA ILE A 158 1.01 17.80 13.39
C ILE A 158 1.91 18.94 13.85
N ALA A 159 2.77 19.47 12.97
CA ALA A 159 3.62 20.62 13.24
C ALA A 159 4.08 21.29 11.94
N GLY A 160 4.39 22.58 12.02
CA GLY A 160 4.84 23.40 10.90
C GLY A 160 3.74 23.74 9.91
N VAL A 161 4.13 24.33 8.78
CA VAL A 161 3.26 24.72 7.68
C VAL A 161 3.74 24.04 6.41
N ALA A 162 2.86 23.30 5.76
CA ALA A 162 3.17 22.68 4.49
C ALA A 162 3.32 23.73 3.38
N PRO A 163 4.41 23.73 2.63
CA PRO A 163 4.56 24.55 1.43
C PRO A 163 3.52 24.18 0.38
N ARG A 164 2.99 25.17 -0.36
CA ARG A 164 1.94 24.97 -1.38
C ARG A 164 2.35 24.04 -2.53
N GLU A 165 3.63 24.00 -2.86
CA GLU A 165 4.19 23.07 -3.87
C GLU A 165 3.99 21.59 -3.51
N LEU A 166 3.71 21.29 -2.24
CA LEU A 166 3.43 19.94 -1.73
C LEU A 166 1.93 19.59 -1.69
N ASP A 167 1.03 20.52 -1.98
CA ASP A 167 -0.42 20.27 -1.90
C ASP A 167 -0.85 19.02 -2.67
N SER A 168 -0.34 18.83 -3.90
CA SER A 168 -0.65 17.63 -4.70
C SER A 168 -0.10 16.33 -4.07
N ALA A 169 1.06 16.38 -3.43
CA ALA A 169 1.65 15.21 -2.78
C ALA A 169 0.92 14.86 -1.48
N LEU A 170 0.49 15.86 -0.72
CA LEU A 170 -0.29 15.67 0.49
C LEU A 170 -1.71 15.15 0.17
N GLU A 171 -2.29 15.61 -0.93
CA GLU A 171 -3.55 15.04 -1.43
C GLU A 171 -3.37 13.58 -1.87
N ALA A 172 -2.26 13.25 -2.53
CA ALA A 172 -1.92 11.87 -2.86
C ALA A 172 -1.79 10.98 -1.59
N VAL A 173 -1.12 11.48 -0.54
CA VAL A 173 -1.03 10.81 0.78
C VAL A 173 -2.43 10.59 1.38
N ARG A 174 -3.30 11.59 1.29
CA ARG A 174 -4.69 11.50 1.80
C ARG A 174 -5.47 10.37 1.14
N LEU A 175 -5.19 10.07 -0.13
CA LEU A 175 -5.86 9.01 -0.92
C LEU A 175 -5.25 7.62 -0.70
N ALA A 176 -4.12 7.50 0.00
CA ALA A 176 -3.44 6.24 0.24
C ALA A 176 -4.34 5.24 1.01
N PRO A 177 -4.31 3.94 0.66
CA PRO A 177 -5.03 2.93 1.43
C PRO A 177 -4.31 2.60 2.74
N SER A 178 -5.04 2.11 3.72
CA SER A 178 -4.50 1.59 4.97
C SER A 178 -5.36 0.48 5.55
N ALA A 179 -4.81 -0.32 6.45
CA ALA A 179 -5.53 -1.37 7.16
C ALA A 179 -6.74 -0.77 7.89
N CYS A 180 -7.94 -1.30 7.61
CA CYS A 180 -9.21 -0.80 8.16
C CYS A 180 -9.41 0.72 7.99
N ASN A 181 -8.77 1.33 7.00
CA ASN A 181 -8.82 2.77 6.72
C ASN A 181 -8.37 3.66 7.91
N ARG A 182 -7.40 3.21 8.70
CA ARG A 182 -6.93 3.90 9.91
C ARG A 182 -6.09 5.13 9.65
N GLN A 183 -5.41 5.23 8.51
CA GLN A 183 -4.62 6.38 8.09
C GLN A 183 -3.63 6.83 9.19
N PRO A 184 -2.68 5.97 9.62
CA PRO A 184 -1.88 6.19 10.83
C PRO A 184 -0.74 7.20 10.67
N TRP A 185 -0.49 7.70 9.49
CA TRP A 185 0.60 8.62 9.18
C TRP A 185 0.41 10.02 9.76
N ARG A 186 1.52 10.66 10.19
CA ARG A 186 1.58 12.04 10.69
C ARG A 186 2.82 12.72 10.12
N PHE A 187 2.69 13.97 9.73
CA PHE A 187 3.74 14.76 9.10
C PHE A 187 4.04 16.01 9.92
N ALA A 188 5.32 16.31 10.14
CA ALA A 188 5.79 17.54 10.76
C ALA A 188 6.76 18.25 9.81
N PHE A 189 6.45 19.49 9.46
CA PHE A 189 7.24 20.30 8.53
C PHE A 189 8.25 21.14 9.31
N ASN A 190 9.53 20.99 8.97
CA ASN A 190 10.64 21.69 9.60
C ASN A 190 11.01 22.96 8.81
N LEU A 191 11.56 23.95 9.49
CA LEU A 191 12.03 25.19 8.87
C LEU A 191 13.18 24.96 7.86
N SER A 192 13.89 23.84 7.95
CA SER A 192 14.91 23.40 7.00
C SER A 192 14.36 22.91 5.65
N GLY A 193 13.02 22.79 5.51
CA GLY A 193 12.37 22.17 4.36
C GLY A 193 12.27 20.65 4.44
N SER A 194 12.84 20.02 5.48
CA SER A 194 12.65 18.59 5.73
C SER A 194 11.29 18.29 6.35
N ILE A 195 10.83 17.04 6.22
CA ILE A 195 9.52 16.59 6.70
C ILE A 195 9.73 15.33 7.54
N ASP A 196 9.46 15.42 8.83
CA ASP A 196 9.48 14.25 9.70
C ASP A 196 8.15 13.50 9.59
N VAL A 197 8.25 12.19 9.41
CA VAL A 197 7.11 11.30 9.25
C VAL A 197 7.03 10.35 10.44
N TYR A 198 5.84 10.27 11.01
CA TYR A 198 5.53 9.45 12.18
C TYR A 198 4.36 8.52 11.90
N GLY A 199 4.29 7.43 12.67
CA GLY A 199 3.12 6.55 12.74
C GLY A 199 2.42 6.69 14.08
N THR A 200 1.09 6.78 14.07
CA THR A 200 0.29 6.60 15.29
C THR A 200 0.23 5.11 15.61
N PRO A 201 0.73 4.65 16.76
CA PRO A 201 0.64 3.24 17.14
C PRO A 201 -0.82 2.77 17.14
N SER A 202 -1.14 1.83 16.29
CA SER A 202 -2.50 1.31 16.11
C SER A 202 -2.57 -0.21 16.10
N ASP A 203 -1.75 -0.84 15.27
CA ASP A 203 -1.64 -2.29 15.11
C ASP A 203 -0.32 -2.68 14.42
N SER A 204 -0.17 -3.96 14.09
CA SER A 204 1.03 -4.49 13.42
C SER A 204 1.21 -4.02 11.98
N PHE A 205 0.24 -3.31 11.39
CA PHE A 205 0.30 -2.80 10.02
C PHE A 205 0.72 -1.33 9.93
N MET A 206 0.86 -0.62 11.06
CA MET A 206 1.13 0.81 11.09
C MET A 206 2.34 1.20 10.23
N LYS A 207 3.47 0.49 10.35
CA LYS A 207 4.67 0.76 9.55
C LYS A 207 4.45 0.50 8.05
N LEU A 208 3.76 -0.59 7.72
CA LEU A 208 3.38 -0.92 6.35
C LEU A 208 2.48 0.17 5.74
N ASP A 209 1.46 0.60 6.49
CA ASP A 209 0.51 1.64 6.07
C ASP A 209 1.20 3.00 5.88
N VAL A 210 2.17 3.36 6.73
CA VAL A 210 2.98 4.58 6.53
C VAL A 210 3.84 4.44 5.27
N GLY A 211 4.42 3.27 5.01
CA GLY A 211 5.14 2.99 3.77
C GLY A 211 4.27 3.16 2.51
N ILE A 212 3.03 2.69 2.57
CA ILE A 212 2.02 2.88 1.50
C ILE A 212 1.77 4.39 1.26
N ALA A 213 1.59 5.18 2.32
CA ALA A 213 1.40 6.62 2.20
C ALA A 213 2.64 7.34 1.64
N LEU A 214 3.85 6.91 2.04
CA LEU A 214 5.12 7.40 1.51
C LEU A 214 5.28 7.10 0.02
N ALA A 215 4.82 5.93 -0.46
CA ALA A 215 4.82 5.64 -1.89
C ALA A 215 4.01 6.65 -2.70
N HIS A 216 2.85 7.07 -2.20
CA HIS A 216 2.02 8.12 -2.82
C HIS A 216 2.74 9.47 -2.82
N PHE A 217 3.36 9.87 -1.69
CA PHE A 217 4.13 11.11 -1.61
C PHE A 217 5.28 11.12 -2.63
N LEU A 218 6.11 10.08 -2.61
CA LEU A 218 7.29 9.95 -3.46
C LEU A 218 6.95 9.79 -4.95
N ALA A 219 5.79 9.26 -5.28
CA ALA A 219 5.32 9.20 -6.66
C ALA A 219 5.07 10.60 -7.26
N VAL A 220 4.64 11.57 -6.43
CA VAL A 220 4.38 12.97 -6.83
C VAL A 220 5.62 13.85 -6.64
N GLN A 221 6.48 13.52 -5.67
CA GLN A 221 7.70 14.25 -5.31
C GLN A 221 8.92 13.30 -5.33
N PRO A 222 9.38 12.86 -6.51
CA PRO A 222 10.43 11.85 -6.64
C PRO A 222 11.83 12.35 -6.24
N HIS A 223 12.01 13.65 -6.04
CA HIS A 223 13.25 14.28 -5.60
C HIS A 223 13.38 14.37 -4.06
N TYR A 224 12.46 13.78 -3.31
CA TYR A 224 12.64 13.60 -1.88
C TYR A 224 13.27 12.24 -1.59
N ARG A 225 14.28 12.22 -0.71
CA ARG A 225 14.88 10.99 -0.19
C ARG A 225 14.55 10.78 1.28
N MET A 226 14.53 9.53 1.70
CA MET A 226 14.30 9.16 3.09
C MET A 226 15.62 9.08 3.86
N THR A 227 15.61 9.55 5.10
CA THR A 227 16.69 9.39 6.07
C THR A 227 16.11 9.04 7.44
N GLU A 228 16.98 8.74 8.41
CA GLU A 228 16.57 8.41 9.77
C GLU A 228 15.85 9.61 10.43
N ASN A 229 14.71 9.34 11.07
CA ASN A 229 14.02 10.31 11.91
C ASN A 229 14.48 10.13 13.37
N THR A 230 15.20 11.10 13.88
CA THR A 230 15.72 11.12 15.25
C THR A 230 14.89 11.99 16.20
N HIS A 231 13.87 12.67 15.70
CA HIS A 231 13.02 13.55 16.50
C HIS A 231 11.96 12.75 17.25
N TYR A 232 11.89 12.98 18.57
CA TYR A 232 10.92 12.30 19.43
C TYR A 232 9.67 13.15 19.64
N ILE A 233 8.50 12.57 19.38
CA ILE A 233 7.21 13.12 19.75
C ILE A 233 6.47 12.09 20.62
N PRO A 234 5.98 12.46 21.82
CA PRO A 234 5.25 11.53 22.69
C PRO A 234 4.07 10.88 21.97
N LYS A 235 3.88 9.58 22.20
CA LYS A 235 2.78 8.75 21.63
C LYS A 235 2.84 8.54 20.12
N LEU A 236 3.90 8.97 19.43
CA LEU A 236 4.14 8.69 18.03
C LEU A 236 5.39 7.84 17.85
N THR A 237 5.41 7.03 16.81
CA THR A 237 6.58 6.26 16.37
C THR A 237 7.26 7.03 15.25
N ALA A 238 8.51 7.42 15.42
CA ALA A 238 9.33 8.00 14.35
C ALA A 238 9.55 6.96 13.24
N ILE A 239 9.33 7.35 12.01
CA ILE A 239 9.44 6.47 10.83
C ILE A 239 10.62 6.89 9.96
N THR A 240 10.59 8.09 9.41
CA THR A 240 11.64 8.61 8.53
C THR A 240 11.57 10.13 8.48
N THR A 241 12.64 10.76 8.01
CA THR A 241 12.63 12.17 7.60
C THR A 241 12.81 12.23 6.09
N LEU A 242 11.94 12.96 5.42
CA LEU A 242 12.01 13.26 3.99
C LEU A 242 12.84 14.53 3.81
N ILE A 243 13.86 14.46 2.99
CA ILE A 243 14.75 15.59 2.68
C ILE A 243 14.67 15.85 1.17
N PRO A 244 14.42 17.09 0.73
CA PRO A 244 14.52 17.44 -0.68
C PRO A 244 15.99 17.29 -1.16
N ASP A 245 16.17 16.86 -2.40
CA ASP A 245 17.50 16.75 -3.06
C ASP A 245 18.11 18.11 -3.32
#